data_c68ac36286cff024644f71313751514d
#
_entry.id   c68ac36286cff024644f71313751514d
#
_cell.length_a   1.000
_cell.length_b   1.000
_cell.length_c   1.000
_cell.angle_alpha   90.00
_cell.angle_beta   90.00
_cell.angle_gamma   90.00
#
_symmetry.space_group_name_H-M   'P 1'
#
loop_
_entity.id
_entity.type
_entity.pdbx_description
1 polymer ?
#
loop_
_entity_poly.entity_id
_entity_poly.type
_entity_poly.pdbx_seq_one_letter_code
_entity_poly.pdbx_strand_id
1 'polypeptide(L)'
;MIKLISFKNCPFVQRVMGALVMKNVPFEIEYIELNNKPQWFLDISPNGQVPVLITENDTVLFESDAIVEYLDDKYTPIEEVSPEQKALDRAWSYQASKHYMPQCGTMASKDKETFETRLANLQKAFLKAEKKLGDTEFFKGDYISNVDIAWLPLLHRAFVIKASIC
;
A
#
# COMPACT_ATOMS: atom_id res chain seq x y z
N MET A 1 7.67 -15.13 14.88
CA MET A 1 8.03 -13.92 14.07
C MET A 1 7.03 -13.80 12.94
N ILE A 2 6.60 -12.58 12.61
CA ILE A 2 5.66 -12.35 11.50
C ILE A 2 6.31 -12.70 10.17
N LYS A 3 5.56 -13.38 9.29
CA LYS A 3 5.97 -13.65 7.92
C LYS A 3 5.02 -12.95 6.94
N LEU A 4 5.59 -12.21 6.00
CA LEU A 4 4.86 -11.49 4.95
C LEU A 4 5.12 -12.15 3.59
N ILE A 5 4.08 -12.67 2.97
CA ILE A 5 4.17 -13.26 1.63
C ILE A 5 3.96 -12.19 0.58
N SER A 6 4.86 -12.15 -0.39
CA SER A 6 4.94 -11.10 -1.40
C SER A 6 5.31 -11.63 -2.79
N PHE A 7 5.14 -10.79 -3.79
CA PHE A 7 5.96 -10.80 -5.00
C PHE A 7 6.65 -9.45 -5.17
N LYS A 8 7.70 -9.41 -5.98
CA LYS A 8 8.47 -8.17 -6.19
C LYS A 8 7.60 -7.04 -6.74
N ASN A 9 7.73 -5.85 -6.16
CA ASN A 9 7.08 -4.62 -6.59
C ASN A 9 5.54 -4.54 -6.38
N CYS A 10 4.95 -5.33 -5.48
CA CYS A 10 3.53 -5.22 -5.17
C CYS A 10 3.25 -3.96 -4.31
N PRO A 11 2.39 -3.03 -4.77
CA PRO A 11 2.08 -1.82 -4.00
C PRO A 11 1.30 -2.12 -2.71
N PHE A 12 0.44 -3.13 -2.73
CA PHE A 12 -0.31 -3.56 -1.54
C PHE A 12 0.61 -4.12 -0.45
N VAL A 13 1.66 -4.85 -0.86
CA VAL A 13 2.68 -5.35 0.09
C VAL A 13 3.55 -4.21 0.59
N GLN A 14 3.96 -3.26 -0.27
CA GLN A 14 4.75 -2.09 0.14
C GLN A 14 4.04 -1.29 1.25
N ARG A 15 2.72 -1.17 1.18
CA ARG A 15 1.92 -0.54 2.22
C ARG A 15 2.01 -1.29 3.55
N VAL A 16 1.86 -2.62 3.55
CA VAL A 16 1.98 -3.44 4.76
C VAL A 16 3.39 -3.38 5.33
N MET A 17 4.41 -3.44 4.46
CA MET A 17 5.81 -3.26 4.87
C MET A 17 6.03 -1.90 5.54
N GLY A 18 5.49 -0.83 4.96
CA GLY A 18 5.56 0.51 5.54
C GLY A 18 4.98 0.55 6.97
N ALA A 19 3.81 -0.06 7.18
CA ALA A 19 3.18 -0.15 8.49
C ALA A 19 4.03 -0.95 9.49
N LEU A 20 4.58 -2.10 9.08
CA LEU A 20 5.45 -2.92 9.93
C LEU A 20 6.72 -2.17 10.34
N VAL A 21 7.38 -1.50 9.38
CA VAL A 21 8.59 -0.72 9.62
C VAL A 21 8.32 0.45 10.57
N MET A 22 7.25 1.22 10.35
CA MET A 22 6.89 2.37 11.18
C MET A 22 6.55 1.97 12.62
N LYS A 23 6.04 0.76 12.82
CA LYS A 23 5.74 0.21 14.14
C LYS A 23 6.92 -0.53 14.79
N ASN A 24 8.09 -0.57 14.12
CA ASN A 24 9.27 -1.33 14.55
C ASN A 24 8.96 -2.82 14.80
N VAL A 25 8.06 -3.41 14.01
CA VAL A 25 7.68 -4.81 14.10
C VAL A 25 8.62 -5.63 13.23
N PRO A 26 9.40 -6.58 13.79
CA PRO A 26 10.27 -7.44 13.00
C PRO A 26 9.45 -8.45 12.18
N PHE A 27 9.84 -8.65 10.94
CA PHE A 27 9.16 -9.58 10.02
C PHE A 27 10.15 -10.19 9.01
N GLU A 28 9.77 -11.32 8.46
CA GLU A 28 10.42 -11.98 7.33
C GLU A 28 9.57 -11.83 6.08
N ILE A 29 10.22 -11.73 4.91
CA ILE A 29 9.50 -11.71 3.62
C ILE A 29 9.78 -13.01 2.89
N GLU A 30 8.71 -13.69 2.46
CA GLU A 30 8.77 -14.81 1.54
C GLU A 30 8.22 -14.38 0.18
N TYR A 31 9.07 -14.49 -0.86
CA TYR A 31 8.67 -14.12 -2.22
C TYR A 31 8.14 -15.33 -3.00
N ILE A 32 7.03 -15.13 -3.67
CA ILE A 32 6.44 -16.08 -4.61
C ILE A 32 6.49 -15.54 -6.04
N GLU A 33 6.39 -16.42 -7.03
CA GLU A 33 6.26 -16.07 -8.43
C GLU A 33 4.78 -15.97 -8.84
N LEU A 34 4.38 -14.84 -9.45
CA LEU A 34 2.99 -14.63 -9.86
C LEU A 34 2.48 -15.65 -10.88
N ASN A 35 3.36 -16.06 -11.81
CA ASN A 35 3.01 -16.97 -12.91
C ASN A 35 3.11 -18.45 -12.50
N ASN A 36 3.68 -18.73 -11.34
CA ASN A 36 3.87 -20.08 -10.81
C ASN A 36 3.68 -20.08 -9.29
N LYS A 37 2.44 -19.79 -8.86
CA LYS A 37 2.10 -19.75 -7.44
C LYS A 37 2.19 -21.14 -6.85
N PRO A 38 2.93 -21.33 -5.74
CA PRO A 38 3.02 -22.64 -5.09
C PRO A 38 1.68 -23.03 -4.45
N GLN A 39 1.41 -24.34 -4.39
CA GLN A 39 0.14 -24.85 -3.87
C GLN A 39 -0.11 -24.42 -2.42
N TRP A 40 0.92 -24.48 -1.57
CA TRP A 40 0.80 -24.04 -0.17
C TRP A 40 0.30 -22.59 -0.03
N PHE A 41 0.70 -21.70 -0.96
CA PHE A 41 0.23 -20.31 -0.96
C PHE A 41 -1.25 -20.23 -1.38
N LEU A 42 -1.65 -21.00 -2.39
CA LEU A 42 -3.04 -21.06 -2.83
C LEU A 42 -3.97 -21.63 -1.75
N ASP A 43 -3.47 -22.54 -0.91
CA ASP A 43 -4.23 -23.12 0.18
C ASP A 43 -4.53 -22.10 1.31
N ILE A 44 -3.67 -21.08 1.49
CA ILE A 44 -3.81 -20.08 2.54
C ILE A 44 -4.32 -18.72 2.05
N SER A 45 -4.27 -18.45 0.75
CA SER A 45 -4.74 -17.19 0.16
C SER A 45 -6.06 -17.39 -0.57
N PRO A 46 -7.21 -16.96 -0.02
CA PRO A 46 -8.53 -17.19 -0.61
C PRO A 46 -8.67 -16.72 -2.06
N ASN A 47 -7.98 -15.63 -2.41
CA ASN A 47 -8.00 -15.06 -3.75
C ASN A 47 -6.71 -15.34 -4.55
N GLY A 48 -5.77 -16.12 -4.00
CA GLY A 48 -4.45 -16.31 -4.60
C GLY A 48 -3.70 -15.00 -4.79
N GLN A 49 -3.89 -14.01 -3.91
CA GLN A 49 -3.33 -12.67 -3.98
C GLN A 49 -2.42 -12.39 -2.78
N VAL A 50 -1.45 -11.51 -2.98
CA VAL A 50 -0.62 -10.93 -1.92
C VAL A 50 -1.07 -9.50 -1.62
N PRO A 51 -0.83 -8.98 -0.39
CA PRO A 51 -0.12 -9.60 0.71
C PRO A 51 -0.90 -10.70 1.42
N VAL A 52 -0.20 -11.69 1.94
CA VAL A 52 -0.66 -12.55 3.01
C VAL A 52 0.31 -12.37 4.18
N LEU A 53 -0.21 -12.16 5.38
CA LEU A 53 0.59 -12.02 6.59
C LEU A 53 0.28 -13.21 7.51
N ILE A 54 1.32 -13.92 7.92
CA ILE A 54 1.22 -14.99 8.90
C ILE A 54 1.75 -14.45 10.23
N THR A 55 0.88 -14.45 11.24
CA THR A 55 1.22 -13.93 12.57
C THR A 55 2.12 -14.91 13.34
N GLU A 56 2.62 -14.48 14.50
CA GLU A 56 3.44 -15.33 15.39
C GLU A 56 2.67 -16.55 15.93
N ASN A 57 1.33 -16.50 15.88
CA ASN A 57 0.43 -17.59 16.31
C ASN A 57 -0.15 -18.34 15.11
N ASP A 58 0.51 -18.32 13.97
CA ASP A 58 0.13 -19.01 12.74
C ASP A 58 -1.24 -18.58 12.16
N THR A 59 -1.79 -17.45 12.61
CA THR A 59 -3.00 -16.90 12.01
C THR A 59 -2.68 -16.27 10.67
N VAL A 60 -3.42 -16.67 9.64
CA VAL A 60 -3.27 -16.17 8.28
C VAL A 60 -4.21 -14.97 8.06
N LEU A 61 -3.65 -13.83 7.70
CA LEU A 61 -4.39 -12.61 7.38
C LEU A 61 -4.17 -12.24 5.92
N PHE A 62 -5.21 -11.76 5.28
CA PHE A 62 -5.19 -11.32 3.88
C PHE A 62 -5.95 -9.98 3.76
N GLU A 63 -5.87 -9.31 2.59
CA GLU A 63 -6.27 -7.93 2.34
C GLU A 63 -5.40 -6.92 3.08
N SER A 64 -4.70 -6.07 2.31
CA SER A 64 -3.73 -5.11 2.88
C SER A 64 -4.36 -4.11 3.86
N ASP A 65 -5.63 -3.74 3.65
CA ASP A 65 -6.35 -2.84 4.55
C ASP A 65 -6.61 -3.51 5.91
N ALA A 66 -7.10 -4.75 5.89
CA ALA A 66 -7.35 -5.53 7.11
C ALA A 66 -6.05 -5.85 7.87
N ILE A 67 -4.96 -6.14 7.14
CA ILE A 67 -3.64 -6.37 7.75
C ILE A 67 -3.14 -5.11 8.46
N VAL A 68 -3.26 -3.93 7.84
CA VAL A 68 -2.83 -2.67 8.48
C VAL A 68 -3.69 -2.35 9.70
N GLU A 69 -5.00 -2.59 9.66
CA GLU A 69 -5.87 -2.44 10.81
C GLU A 69 -5.51 -3.37 11.96
N TYR A 70 -5.23 -4.65 11.66
CA TYR A 70 -4.74 -5.59 12.66
C TYR A 70 -3.43 -5.13 13.30
N LEU A 71 -2.50 -4.58 12.51
CA LEU A 71 -1.23 -4.05 13.03
C LEU A 71 -1.47 -2.83 13.94
N ASP A 72 -2.46 -1.99 13.63
CA ASP A 72 -2.84 -0.85 14.48
C ASP A 72 -3.49 -1.29 15.80
N ASP A 73 -4.29 -2.34 15.77
CA ASP A 73 -4.96 -2.85 16.97
C ASP A 73 -4.00 -3.64 17.87
N LYS A 74 -3.04 -4.36 17.29
CA LYS A 74 -2.12 -5.23 18.03
C LYS A 74 -0.91 -4.49 18.59
N TYR A 75 -0.35 -3.56 17.82
CA TYR A 75 0.84 -2.80 18.18
C TYR A 75 0.45 -1.35 18.45
N THR A 76 1.31 -0.63 19.19
CA THR A 76 1.07 0.79 19.47
C THR A 76 0.68 1.52 18.18
N PRO A 77 -0.48 2.17 18.12
CA PRO A 77 -0.88 2.94 16.95
C PRO A 77 0.17 4.02 16.66
N ILE A 78 0.35 4.37 15.39
CA ILE A 78 1.23 5.47 15.00
C ILE A 78 0.74 6.77 15.63
N GLU A 79 -0.58 6.88 15.81
CA GLU A 79 -1.24 8.04 16.36
C GLU A 79 -2.55 7.64 17.06
N GLU A 80 -2.81 8.23 18.22
CA GLU A 80 -4.13 8.14 18.86
C GLU A 80 -5.03 9.26 18.35
N VAL A 81 -6.14 8.90 17.72
CA VAL A 81 -7.10 9.83 17.11
C VAL A 81 -8.54 9.48 17.47
N SER A 82 -9.44 10.46 17.35
CA SER A 82 -10.89 10.20 17.51
C SER A 82 -11.41 9.20 16.48
N PRO A 83 -12.53 8.51 16.76
CA PRO A 83 -13.15 7.61 15.78
C PRO A 83 -13.46 8.27 14.42
N GLU A 84 -13.88 9.55 14.45
CA GLU A 84 -14.18 10.32 13.24
C GLU A 84 -12.89 10.59 12.44
N GLN A 85 -11.80 10.95 13.12
CA GLN A 85 -10.52 11.16 12.47
C GLN A 85 -9.98 9.84 11.91
N LYS A 86 -10.09 8.73 12.65
CA LYS A 86 -9.72 7.40 12.17
C LYS A 86 -10.48 7.01 10.90
N ALA A 87 -11.78 7.34 10.84
CA ALA A 87 -12.61 7.11 9.64
C ALA A 87 -12.16 7.96 8.45
N LEU A 88 -11.81 9.22 8.65
CA LEU A 88 -11.28 10.11 7.62
C LEU A 88 -9.92 9.62 7.11
N ASP A 89 -9.02 9.19 7.99
CA ASP A 89 -7.71 8.65 7.65
C ASP A 89 -7.84 7.36 6.82
N ARG A 90 -8.76 6.48 7.20
CA ARG A 90 -9.10 5.28 6.40
C ARG A 90 -9.63 5.66 5.02
N ALA A 91 -10.52 6.66 4.93
CA ALA A 91 -11.06 7.11 3.65
C ALA A 91 -9.95 7.63 2.71
N TRP A 92 -8.98 8.38 3.22
CA TRP A 92 -7.83 8.85 2.45
C TRP A 92 -6.85 7.71 2.09
N SER A 93 -6.67 6.74 2.98
CA SER A 93 -5.89 5.52 2.71
C SER A 93 -6.54 4.68 1.60
N TYR A 94 -7.87 4.54 1.61
CA TYR A 94 -8.61 3.85 0.55
C TYR A 94 -8.58 4.60 -0.79
N GLN A 95 -8.51 5.94 -0.76
CA GLN A 95 -8.25 6.68 -2.00
C GLN A 95 -6.89 6.32 -2.61
N ALA A 96 -5.85 6.12 -1.80
CA ALA A 96 -4.56 5.66 -2.30
C ALA A 96 -4.65 4.25 -2.91
N SER A 97 -5.17 3.28 -2.15
CA SER A 97 -5.21 1.87 -2.59
C SER A 97 -6.03 1.65 -3.87
N LYS A 98 -7.10 2.43 -4.10
CA LYS A 98 -7.85 2.42 -5.35
C LYS A 98 -7.02 2.78 -6.59
N HIS A 99 -5.91 3.48 -6.43
CA HIS A 99 -5.07 3.93 -7.54
C HIS A 99 -3.83 3.05 -7.76
N TYR A 100 -3.57 2.03 -6.93
CA TYR A 100 -2.44 1.13 -7.10
C TYR A 100 -2.50 0.37 -8.43
N MET A 101 -3.61 -0.30 -8.72
CA MET A 101 -3.77 -1.03 -9.98
C MET A 101 -3.91 -0.09 -11.19
N PRO A 102 -4.67 1.03 -11.14
CA PRO A 102 -4.64 2.04 -12.19
C PRO A 102 -3.24 2.55 -12.53
N GLN A 103 -2.37 2.81 -11.53
CA GLN A 103 -0.99 3.20 -11.79
C GLN A 103 -0.20 2.08 -12.48
N CYS A 104 -0.30 0.85 -12.01
CA CYS A 104 0.33 -0.31 -12.68
C CYS A 104 -0.15 -0.44 -14.13
N GLY A 105 -1.46 -0.30 -14.37
CA GLY A 105 -2.05 -0.32 -15.69
C GLY A 105 -1.57 0.84 -16.59
N THR A 106 -1.35 2.03 -16.03
CA THR A 106 -0.77 3.16 -16.76
C THR A 106 0.64 2.84 -17.24
N MET A 107 1.47 2.28 -16.35
CA MET A 107 2.84 1.87 -16.67
C MET A 107 2.89 0.74 -17.73
N ALA A 108 1.90 -0.13 -17.74
CA ALA A 108 1.79 -1.24 -18.69
C ALA A 108 1.07 -0.87 -19.99
N SER A 109 0.82 0.41 -20.26
CA SER A 109 0.17 0.86 -21.50
C SER A 109 1.04 0.55 -22.71
N LYS A 110 0.42 0.03 -23.77
CA LYS A 110 1.13 -0.40 -24.98
C LYS A 110 1.27 0.69 -26.05
N ASP A 111 0.50 1.77 -25.89
CA ASP A 111 0.49 2.91 -26.82
C ASP A 111 0.37 4.22 -26.07
N LYS A 112 0.71 5.30 -26.77
CA LYS A 112 0.78 6.65 -26.22
C LYS A 112 -0.60 7.18 -25.81
N GLU A 113 -1.63 6.96 -26.62
CA GLU A 113 -2.98 7.48 -26.37
C GLU A 113 -3.58 6.86 -25.09
N THR A 114 -3.47 5.55 -24.95
CA THR A 114 -3.88 4.83 -23.74
C THR A 114 -3.10 5.32 -22.52
N PHE A 115 -1.78 5.50 -22.66
CA PHE A 115 -0.93 6.02 -21.57
C PHE A 115 -1.38 7.41 -21.12
N GLU A 116 -1.53 8.35 -22.05
CA GLU A 116 -1.91 9.74 -21.76
C GLU A 116 -3.29 9.82 -21.10
N THR A 117 -4.26 9.04 -21.58
CA THR A 117 -5.61 8.96 -21.00
C THR A 117 -5.58 8.45 -19.56
N ARG A 118 -4.85 7.38 -19.30
CA ARG A 118 -4.70 6.79 -17.95
C ARG A 118 -3.92 7.71 -17.03
N LEU A 119 -2.86 8.34 -17.54
CA LEU A 119 -2.06 9.30 -16.78
C LEU A 119 -2.88 10.51 -16.34
N ALA A 120 -3.72 11.07 -17.23
CA ALA A 120 -4.59 12.19 -16.90
C ALA A 120 -5.57 11.84 -15.75
N ASN A 121 -6.06 10.61 -15.70
CA ASN A 121 -6.91 10.17 -14.61
C ASN A 121 -6.13 9.99 -13.29
N LEU A 122 -4.91 9.46 -13.37
CA LEU A 122 -4.04 9.32 -12.21
C LEU A 122 -3.62 10.69 -11.64
N GLN A 123 -3.31 11.65 -12.52
CA GLN A 123 -2.97 13.03 -12.13
C GLN A 123 -4.10 13.69 -11.33
N LYS A 124 -5.37 13.46 -11.67
CA LYS A 124 -6.51 13.96 -10.88
C LYS A 124 -6.51 13.43 -9.44
N ALA A 125 -6.07 12.20 -9.23
CA ALA A 125 -5.96 11.63 -7.90
C ALA A 125 -4.82 12.29 -7.10
N PHE A 126 -3.66 12.49 -7.73
CA PHE A 126 -2.53 13.18 -7.10
C PHE A 126 -2.87 14.64 -6.75
N LEU A 127 -3.54 15.37 -7.63
CA LEU A 127 -3.98 16.75 -7.35
C LEU A 127 -4.94 16.84 -6.14
N LYS A 128 -5.82 15.84 -5.95
CA LYS A 128 -6.67 15.78 -4.76
C LYS A 128 -5.86 15.49 -3.50
N ALA A 129 -4.88 14.61 -3.58
CA ALA A 129 -3.99 14.29 -2.48
C ALA A 129 -3.13 15.50 -2.10
N GLU A 130 -2.56 16.18 -3.08
CA GLU A 130 -1.77 17.40 -2.89
C GLU A 130 -2.60 18.52 -2.23
N LYS A 131 -3.83 18.72 -2.70
CA LYS A 131 -4.75 19.67 -2.05
C LYS A 131 -5.06 19.31 -0.59
N LYS A 132 -5.15 18.00 -0.27
CA LYS A 132 -5.35 17.53 1.11
C LYS A 132 -4.09 17.70 1.95
N LEU A 133 -2.93 17.44 1.38
CA LEU A 133 -1.62 17.61 2.01
C LEU A 133 -1.40 19.09 2.39
N GLY A 134 -1.74 20.03 1.49
CA GLY A 134 -1.52 21.48 1.67
C GLY A 134 -0.03 21.81 1.74
N ASP A 135 0.32 22.69 2.66
CA ASP A 135 1.72 23.15 2.88
C ASP A 135 2.43 22.33 3.98
N THR A 136 1.86 21.19 4.40
CA THR A 136 2.44 20.34 5.45
C THR A 136 3.36 19.28 4.86
N GLU A 137 4.29 18.77 5.67
CA GLU A 137 5.24 17.73 5.25
C GLU A 137 4.53 16.38 5.05
N PHE A 138 3.55 16.06 5.89
CA PHE A 138 2.75 14.83 5.83
C PHE A 138 1.26 15.14 5.86
N PHE A 139 0.41 14.17 5.52
CA PHE A 139 -1.05 14.34 5.47
C PHE A 139 -1.70 14.83 6.78
N LYS A 140 -0.98 14.69 7.90
CA LYS A 140 -1.45 15.10 9.23
C LYS A 140 -0.53 16.14 9.92
N GLY A 141 0.30 16.83 9.16
CA GLY A 141 1.18 17.86 9.68
C GLY A 141 2.65 17.46 9.67
N ASP A 142 3.28 17.44 10.85
CA ASP A 142 4.74 17.29 10.98
C ASP A 142 5.20 15.85 11.24
N TYR A 143 4.30 14.87 11.17
CA TYR A 143 4.63 13.47 11.41
C TYR A 143 3.91 12.52 10.45
N ILE A 144 4.59 11.42 10.14
CA ILE A 144 4.09 10.40 9.23
C ILE A 144 2.90 9.66 9.86
N SER A 145 1.89 9.38 9.05
CA SER A 145 0.66 8.70 9.45
C SER A 145 0.37 7.47 8.57
N ASN A 146 -0.68 6.72 8.92
CA ASN A 146 -1.16 5.63 8.07
C ASN A 146 -1.64 6.10 6.68
N VAL A 147 -2.05 7.36 6.55
CA VAL A 147 -2.39 7.96 5.25
C VAL A 147 -1.15 8.06 4.37
N ASP A 148 -0.05 8.57 4.94
CA ASP A 148 1.24 8.69 4.22
C ASP A 148 1.75 7.32 3.77
N ILE A 149 1.68 6.31 4.66
CA ILE A 149 2.04 4.94 4.35
C ILE A 149 1.20 4.37 3.19
N ALA A 150 -0.09 4.69 3.13
CA ALA A 150 -0.94 4.27 2.03
C ALA A 150 -0.59 4.97 0.71
N TRP A 151 -0.18 6.23 0.73
CA TRP A 151 0.24 6.97 -0.47
C TRP A 151 1.67 6.65 -0.91
N LEU A 152 2.53 6.17 -0.01
CA LEU A 152 3.93 5.85 -0.29
C LEU A 152 4.16 4.99 -1.54
N PRO A 153 3.43 3.87 -1.79
CA PRO A 153 3.63 3.06 -3.00
C PRO A 153 3.39 3.83 -4.30
N LEU A 154 2.40 4.72 -4.32
CA LEU A 154 2.10 5.55 -5.49
C LEU A 154 3.18 6.60 -5.75
N LEU A 155 3.61 7.29 -4.70
CA LEU A 155 4.64 8.33 -4.77
C LEU A 155 5.99 7.74 -5.15
N HIS A 156 6.39 6.63 -4.53
CA HIS A 156 7.62 5.92 -4.86
C HIS A 156 7.66 5.51 -6.34
N ARG A 157 6.59 4.93 -6.87
CA ARG A 157 6.52 4.56 -8.29
C ARG A 157 6.54 5.76 -9.22
N ALA A 158 5.81 6.83 -8.89
CA ALA A 158 5.82 8.05 -9.69
C ALA A 158 7.23 8.65 -9.77
N PHE A 159 7.97 8.64 -8.64
CA PHE A 159 9.36 9.09 -8.59
C PHE A 159 10.29 8.22 -9.46
N VAL A 160 10.19 6.89 -9.35
CA VAL A 160 11.01 5.96 -10.14
C VAL A 160 10.74 6.12 -11.64
N ILE A 161 9.47 6.29 -12.04
CA ILE A 161 9.12 6.53 -13.44
C ILE A 161 9.74 7.83 -13.94
N LYS A 162 9.60 8.92 -13.18
CA LYS A 162 10.19 10.21 -13.54
C LYS A 162 11.70 10.11 -13.71
N ALA A 163 12.39 9.44 -12.81
CA ALA A 163 13.83 9.23 -12.87
C ALA A 163 14.28 8.37 -14.07
N SER A 164 13.39 7.53 -14.62
CA SER A 164 13.69 6.67 -15.77
C SER A 164 13.43 7.33 -17.13
N ILE A 165 12.74 8.47 -17.14
CA ILE A 165 12.38 9.23 -18.36
C ILE A 165 13.30 10.44 -18.58
N CYS A 166 13.96 10.91 -17.53
CA CYS A 166 14.97 11.97 -17.57
C CYS A 166 16.36 11.41 -17.74
#